data_e08d7719962872df03cdf4215944f88d
#
_entry.id   e08d7719962872df03cdf4215944f88d
#
_cell.length_a   1.000
_cell.length_b   1.000
_cell.length_c   1.000
_cell.angle_alpha   90.00
_cell.angle_beta   90.00
_cell.angle_gamma   90.00
#
_symmetry.space_group_name_H-M   'P 1'
#
loop_
_entity.id
_entity.type
_entity.pdbx_description
1 polymer ?
#
loop_
_entity_poly.entity_id
_entity_poly.type
_entity_poly.pdbx_seq_one_letter_code
_entity_poly.pdbx_strand_id
1 'polypeptide(L)'
;MKKSLVQKLGLLGVVSFLSYAAAVAFAPLAYPGYDWMAQAVSDLSAANAPSLALWNQLSALYNACEVVCTTVVCIGIQGQKTRLLRVGGYLFAVMEWVSAIGYRVFPLSDSGYAGAFQDVMHMAVTALVVLLSIVSLTVIITAGAKSKACRSYGVCAAIALDMMLVGAAGMKLVPPQYFGVVERFSVFAATGFNAALGIHLFREENAGETQNDQEEKS
;
A
#
# COMPACT_ATOMS: atom_id res chain seq x y z
N MET A 1 25.08 -11.85 -10.72
CA MET A 1 23.93 -12.67 -10.25
C MET A 1 22.67 -12.30 -10.99
N LYS A 2 21.95 -13.27 -11.54
CA LYS A 2 20.66 -13.05 -12.24
C LYS A 2 19.55 -13.04 -11.20
N LYS A 3 18.74 -11.98 -11.15
CA LYS A 3 17.56 -11.90 -10.28
C LYS A 3 16.46 -12.86 -10.74
N SER A 4 15.84 -13.57 -9.77
CA SER A 4 14.72 -14.49 -10.03
C SER A 4 13.49 -13.73 -10.54
N LEU A 5 12.55 -14.46 -11.16
CA LEU A 5 11.28 -13.86 -11.59
C LEU A 5 10.53 -13.24 -10.41
N VAL A 6 10.45 -13.93 -9.27
CA VAL A 6 9.81 -13.46 -8.04
C VAL A 6 10.40 -12.12 -7.58
N GLN A 7 11.72 -12.01 -7.57
CA GLN A 7 12.41 -10.76 -7.23
C GLN A 7 12.09 -9.62 -8.20
N LYS A 8 12.05 -9.90 -9.51
CA LYS A 8 11.71 -8.89 -10.51
C LYS A 8 10.26 -8.43 -10.39
N LEU A 9 9.33 -9.35 -10.13
CA LEU A 9 7.92 -9.04 -9.92
C LEU A 9 7.69 -8.18 -8.67
N GLY A 10 8.58 -8.22 -7.67
CA GLY A 10 8.55 -7.30 -6.54
C GLY A 10 8.61 -5.82 -6.96
N LEU A 11 9.28 -5.49 -8.08
CA LEU A 11 9.33 -4.11 -8.57
C LEU A 11 7.97 -3.59 -9.07
N LEU A 12 6.97 -4.46 -9.25
CA LEU A 12 5.61 -4.03 -9.54
C LEU A 12 5.02 -3.18 -8.42
N GLY A 13 5.50 -3.32 -7.17
CA GLY A 13 5.14 -2.40 -6.09
C GLY A 13 5.52 -0.94 -6.37
N VAL A 14 6.67 -0.72 -7.03
CA VAL A 14 7.08 0.62 -7.46
C VAL A 14 6.19 1.12 -8.61
N VAL A 15 5.84 0.24 -9.56
CA VAL A 15 4.93 0.58 -10.66
C VAL A 15 3.54 0.94 -10.12
N SER A 16 3.04 0.16 -9.15
CA SER A 16 1.79 0.44 -8.44
C SER A 16 1.82 1.82 -7.79
N PHE A 17 2.85 2.09 -6.99
CA PHE A 17 3.03 3.38 -6.31
C PHE A 17 3.07 4.56 -7.30
N LEU A 18 3.82 4.44 -8.39
CA LEU A 18 3.92 5.50 -9.40
C LEU A 18 2.60 5.71 -10.13
N SER A 19 1.86 4.64 -10.46
CA SER A 19 0.53 4.73 -11.08
C SER A 19 -0.46 5.45 -10.16
N TYR A 20 -0.48 5.09 -8.88
CA TYR A 20 -1.32 5.76 -7.89
C TYR A 20 -0.92 7.22 -7.67
N ALA A 21 0.36 7.51 -7.53
CA ALA A 21 0.87 8.86 -7.37
C ALA A 21 0.53 9.75 -8.57
N ALA A 22 0.62 9.20 -9.79
CA ALA A 22 0.20 9.91 -11.00
C ALA A 22 -1.31 10.21 -10.98
N ALA A 23 -2.15 9.26 -10.54
CA ALA A 23 -3.58 9.48 -10.42
C ALA A 23 -3.89 10.59 -9.39
N VAL A 24 -3.27 10.56 -8.21
CA VAL A 24 -3.45 11.59 -7.18
C VAL A 24 -3.00 12.97 -7.64
N ALA A 25 -1.89 13.04 -8.42
CA ALA A 25 -1.33 14.31 -8.89
C ALA A 25 -2.07 14.92 -10.08
N PHE A 26 -2.54 14.09 -11.01
CA PHE A 26 -3.05 14.58 -12.30
C PHE A 26 -4.56 14.43 -12.49
N ALA A 27 -5.26 13.52 -11.77
CA ALA A 27 -6.72 13.44 -11.89
C ALA A 27 -7.44 14.74 -11.48
N PRO A 28 -6.94 15.56 -10.52
CA PRO A 28 -7.50 16.88 -10.24
C PRO A 28 -7.67 17.79 -11.45
N LEU A 29 -6.83 17.64 -12.49
CA LEU A 29 -6.92 18.44 -13.73
C LEU A 29 -8.26 18.22 -14.47
N ALA A 30 -8.91 17.08 -14.27
CA ALA A 30 -10.21 16.77 -14.84
C ALA A 30 -11.38 17.02 -13.87
N TYR A 31 -11.12 17.62 -12.70
CA TYR A 31 -12.14 17.90 -11.71
C TYR A 31 -12.22 19.41 -11.41
N PRO A 32 -13.07 20.18 -12.11
CA PRO A 32 -13.20 21.62 -11.88
C PRO A 32 -13.56 21.92 -10.43
N GLY A 33 -12.77 22.78 -9.78
CA GLY A 33 -13.01 23.21 -8.40
C GLY A 33 -12.53 22.22 -7.33
N TYR A 34 -11.84 21.16 -7.70
CA TYR A 34 -11.23 20.25 -6.71
C TYR A 34 -10.14 20.98 -5.91
N ASP A 35 -10.33 21.01 -4.59
CA ASP A 35 -9.33 21.51 -3.65
C ASP A 35 -8.57 20.33 -3.01
N TRP A 36 -7.38 20.06 -3.50
CA TRP A 36 -6.54 18.96 -3.01
C TRP A 36 -6.17 19.08 -1.53
N MET A 37 -6.22 20.28 -0.96
CA MET A 37 -5.95 20.49 0.47
C MET A 37 -7.13 20.07 1.34
N ALA A 38 -8.34 20.33 0.88
CA ALA A 38 -9.58 20.14 1.64
C ALA A 38 -10.31 18.83 1.30
N GLN A 39 -10.12 18.29 0.09
CA GLN A 39 -10.87 17.14 -0.40
C GLN A 39 -10.06 15.84 -0.37
N ALA A 40 -10.76 14.72 -0.15
CA ALA A 40 -10.19 13.39 -0.11
C ALA A 40 -9.67 12.94 -1.50
N VAL A 41 -8.71 12.02 -1.49
CA VAL A 41 -8.28 11.34 -2.73
C VAL A 41 -9.41 10.48 -3.31
N SER A 42 -10.23 9.86 -2.45
CA SER A 42 -11.39 9.06 -2.87
C SER A 42 -12.44 9.85 -3.63
N ASP A 43 -12.54 11.17 -3.44
CA ASP A 43 -13.43 12.04 -4.21
C ASP A 43 -13.09 12.05 -5.71
N LEU A 44 -11.81 11.87 -6.06
CA LEU A 44 -11.35 11.81 -7.45
C LEU A 44 -11.82 10.55 -8.19
N SER A 45 -12.16 9.49 -7.44
CA SER A 45 -12.59 8.19 -7.96
C SER A 45 -14.06 7.86 -7.66
N ALA A 46 -14.82 8.80 -7.12
CA ALA A 46 -16.25 8.63 -6.89
C ALA A 46 -16.99 8.35 -8.20
N ALA A 47 -18.09 7.60 -8.14
CA ALA A 47 -18.79 7.11 -9.33
C ALA A 47 -19.29 8.23 -10.27
N ASN A 48 -19.59 9.41 -9.72
CA ASN A 48 -20.01 10.59 -10.46
C ASN A 48 -18.91 11.67 -10.61
N ALA A 49 -17.67 11.39 -10.15
CA ALA A 49 -16.59 12.36 -10.21
C ALA A 49 -16.23 12.72 -11.65
N PRO A 50 -16.10 14.01 -11.99
CA PRO A 50 -15.64 14.43 -13.34
C PRO A 50 -14.27 13.86 -13.71
N SER A 51 -13.42 13.61 -12.71
CA SER A 51 -12.07 13.03 -12.85
C SER A 51 -12.05 11.52 -13.03
N LEU A 52 -13.16 10.79 -12.85
CA LEU A 52 -13.19 9.32 -12.81
C LEU A 52 -12.52 8.68 -14.05
N ALA A 53 -12.76 9.20 -15.23
CA ALA A 53 -12.17 8.65 -16.45
C ALA A 53 -10.63 8.79 -16.45
N LEU A 54 -10.12 9.95 -16.09
CA LEU A 54 -8.68 10.22 -16.01
C LEU A 54 -8.05 9.44 -14.83
N TRP A 55 -8.73 9.38 -13.67
CA TRP A 55 -8.33 8.57 -12.54
C TRP A 55 -8.13 7.10 -12.96
N ASN A 56 -9.12 6.50 -13.62
CA ASN A 56 -9.05 5.10 -14.05
C ASN A 56 -7.92 4.84 -15.04
N GLN A 57 -7.60 5.78 -15.93
CA GLN A 57 -6.48 5.67 -16.86
C GLN A 57 -5.13 5.70 -16.13
N LEU A 58 -4.94 6.66 -15.23
CA LEU A 58 -3.68 6.85 -14.50
C LEU A 58 -3.44 5.74 -13.47
N SER A 59 -4.50 5.28 -12.78
CA SER A 59 -4.43 4.22 -11.78
C SER A 59 -4.58 2.81 -12.36
N ALA A 60 -4.58 2.64 -13.69
CA ALA A 60 -4.85 1.35 -14.34
C ALA A 60 -3.92 0.22 -13.89
N LEU A 61 -2.66 0.53 -13.57
CA LEU A 61 -1.67 -0.44 -13.09
C LEU A 61 -1.64 -0.56 -11.57
N TYR A 62 -2.29 0.35 -10.84
CA TYR A 62 -2.21 0.42 -9.39
C TYR A 62 -2.62 -0.90 -8.73
N ASN A 63 -3.88 -1.27 -8.75
CA ASN A 63 -4.39 -2.43 -8.03
C ASN A 63 -3.76 -3.76 -8.48
N ALA A 64 -3.59 -3.97 -9.81
CA ALA A 64 -3.01 -5.20 -10.32
C ALA A 64 -1.56 -5.39 -9.88
N CYS A 65 -0.74 -4.34 -10.00
CA CYS A 65 0.65 -4.38 -9.60
C CYS A 65 0.83 -4.48 -8.08
N GLU A 66 -0.06 -3.85 -7.30
CA GLU A 66 -0.08 -3.89 -5.85
C GLU A 66 -0.27 -5.32 -5.32
N VAL A 67 -1.32 -5.99 -5.75
CA VAL A 67 -1.63 -7.36 -5.28
C VAL A 67 -0.62 -8.39 -5.78
N VAL A 68 -0.07 -8.21 -6.98
CA VAL A 68 1.02 -9.07 -7.46
C VAL A 68 2.27 -8.87 -6.61
N CYS A 69 2.67 -7.62 -6.34
CA CYS A 69 3.84 -7.32 -5.51
C CYS A 69 3.71 -7.96 -4.13
N THR A 70 2.61 -7.68 -3.42
CA THR A 70 2.42 -8.19 -2.05
C THR A 70 2.37 -9.73 -2.02
N THR A 71 1.79 -10.36 -3.04
CA THR A 71 1.72 -11.82 -3.17
C THR A 71 3.12 -12.43 -3.39
N VAL A 72 3.94 -11.86 -4.28
CA VAL A 72 5.31 -12.37 -4.50
C VAL A 72 6.23 -12.08 -3.32
N VAL A 73 6.00 -11.00 -2.57
CA VAL A 73 6.69 -10.76 -1.28
C VAL A 73 6.37 -11.89 -0.29
N CYS A 74 5.11 -12.31 -0.18
CA CYS A 74 4.73 -13.44 0.66
C CYS A 74 5.43 -14.75 0.26
N ILE A 75 5.64 -14.97 -1.05
CA ILE A 75 6.40 -16.13 -1.55
C ILE A 75 7.88 -15.98 -1.19
N GLY A 76 8.47 -14.82 -1.42
CA GLY A 76 9.90 -14.59 -1.20
C GLY A 76 10.34 -14.67 0.27
N ILE A 77 9.46 -14.31 1.23
CA ILE A 77 9.79 -14.38 2.64
C ILE A 77 9.57 -15.76 3.27
N GLN A 78 9.05 -16.75 2.51
CA GLN A 78 8.87 -18.11 3.00
C GLN A 78 10.23 -18.80 3.24
N GLY A 79 10.34 -19.49 4.36
CA GLY A 79 11.52 -20.30 4.69
C GLY A 79 12.75 -19.51 5.18
N GLN A 80 12.91 -18.26 4.79
CA GLN A 80 14.13 -17.47 5.05
C GLN A 80 14.02 -16.46 6.19
N LYS A 81 12.79 -16.09 6.58
CA LYS A 81 12.54 -15.02 7.56
C LYS A 81 11.81 -15.53 8.80
N THR A 82 11.79 -14.72 9.84
CA THR A 82 11.11 -15.06 11.11
C THR A 82 9.61 -15.28 10.89
N ARG A 83 9.00 -16.14 11.75
CA ARG A 83 7.56 -16.38 11.73
C ARG A 83 6.75 -15.09 11.83
N LEU A 84 7.20 -14.14 12.67
CA LEU A 84 6.52 -12.85 12.83
C LEU A 84 6.50 -12.04 11.52
N LEU A 85 7.63 -11.97 10.79
CA LEU A 85 7.67 -11.25 9.51
C LEU A 85 6.70 -11.88 8.51
N ARG A 86 6.65 -13.21 8.44
CA ARG A 86 5.71 -13.92 7.55
C ARG A 86 4.26 -13.62 7.91
N VAL A 87 3.89 -13.70 9.19
CA VAL A 87 2.52 -13.39 9.64
C VAL A 87 2.16 -11.95 9.32
N GLY A 88 3.05 -10.98 9.62
CA GLY A 88 2.83 -9.57 9.29
C GLY A 88 2.70 -9.34 7.78
N GLY A 89 3.56 -9.99 6.97
CA GLY A 89 3.49 -9.93 5.52
C GLY A 89 2.19 -10.51 4.95
N TYR A 90 1.71 -11.64 5.48
CA TYR A 90 0.44 -12.22 5.06
C TYR A 90 -0.76 -11.33 5.44
N LEU A 91 -0.76 -10.75 6.65
CA LEU A 91 -1.80 -9.81 7.06
C LEU A 91 -1.81 -8.56 6.18
N PHE A 92 -0.63 -8.05 5.83
CA PHE A 92 -0.50 -6.93 4.89
C PHE A 92 -1.01 -7.32 3.50
N ALA A 93 -0.67 -8.51 3.00
CA ALA A 93 -1.20 -9.01 1.73
C ALA A 93 -2.73 -9.12 1.73
N VAL A 94 -3.32 -9.65 2.81
CA VAL A 94 -4.78 -9.70 2.97
C VAL A 94 -5.38 -8.30 2.93
N MET A 95 -4.76 -7.33 3.60
CA MET A 95 -5.18 -5.93 3.58
C MET A 95 -5.17 -5.36 2.15
N GLU A 96 -4.11 -5.57 1.38
CA GLU A 96 -4.02 -5.09 -0.01
C GLU A 96 -5.08 -5.75 -0.91
N TRP A 97 -5.34 -7.05 -0.75
CA TRP A 97 -6.42 -7.72 -1.47
C TRP A 97 -7.80 -7.20 -1.09
N VAL A 98 -8.04 -6.93 0.20
CA VAL A 98 -9.30 -6.31 0.67
C VAL A 98 -9.46 -4.91 0.09
N SER A 99 -8.39 -4.11 0.06
CA SER A 99 -8.36 -2.79 -0.55
C SER A 99 -8.70 -2.84 -2.04
N ALA A 100 -7.93 -3.63 -2.81
CA ALA A 100 -8.07 -3.73 -4.26
C ALA A 100 -9.46 -4.20 -4.72
N ILE A 101 -10.06 -5.14 -3.99
CA ILE A 101 -11.41 -5.67 -4.30
C ILE A 101 -12.48 -4.76 -3.70
N GLY A 102 -12.34 -4.39 -2.44
CA GLY A 102 -13.37 -3.70 -1.68
C GLY A 102 -13.71 -2.32 -2.24
N TYR A 103 -12.72 -1.50 -2.53
CA TYR A 103 -12.96 -0.18 -3.12
C TYR A 103 -13.47 -0.26 -4.57
N ARG A 104 -13.17 -1.32 -5.28
CA ARG A 104 -13.70 -1.54 -6.64
C ARG A 104 -15.16 -1.98 -6.63
N VAL A 105 -15.56 -2.79 -5.63
CA VAL A 105 -16.95 -3.25 -5.46
C VAL A 105 -17.80 -2.15 -4.84
N PHE A 106 -17.23 -1.36 -3.94
CA PHE A 106 -17.92 -0.28 -3.22
C PHE A 106 -17.20 1.06 -3.41
N PRO A 107 -17.14 1.63 -4.64
CA PRO A 107 -16.66 2.99 -4.83
C PRO A 107 -17.60 3.98 -4.12
N LEU A 108 -17.12 5.17 -3.77
CA LEU A 108 -18.02 6.24 -3.32
C LEU A 108 -19.06 6.54 -4.40
N SER A 109 -20.30 6.73 -3.99
CA SER A 109 -21.40 7.08 -4.92
C SER A 109 -21.25 8.52 -5.41
N ASP A 110 -20.85 9.42 -4.50
CA ASP A 110 -20.62 10.84 -4.75
C ASP A 110 -19.42 11.35 -3.95
N SER A 111 -18.81 12.42 -4.44
CA SER A 111 -17.75 13.14 -3.72
C SER A 111 -18.30 13.72 -2.41
N GLY A 112 -17.54 13.56 -1.32
CA GLY A 112 -17.92 14.08 -0.02
C GLY A 112 -18.91 13.21 0.76
N TYR A 113 -19.12 11.96 0.40
CA TYR A 113 -19.97 11.00 1.13
C TYR A 113 -21.47 11.37 1.16
N ALA A 114 -22.24 10.86 0.22
CA ALA A 114 -23.70 11.11 0.13
C ALA A 114 -24.55 10.30 1.12
N GLY A 115 -24.00 9.30 1.80
CA GLY A 115 -24.70 8.47 2.77
C GLY A 115 -25.51 7.31 2.18
N ALA A 116 -25.29 6.97 0.90
CA ALA A 116 -25.88 5.78 0.28
C ALA A 116 -25.33 4.50 0.90
N PHE A 117 -26.03 3.38 0.71
CA PHE A 117 -25.54 2.06 1.18
C PHE A 117 -24.12 1.76 0.69
N GLN A 118 -23.82 2.11 -0.56
CA GLN A 118 -22.51 1.93 -1.15
C GLN A 118 -21.41 2.72 -0.41
N ASP A 119 -21.73 3.97 0.03
CA ASP A 119 -20.80 4.79 0.80
C ASP A 119 -20.55 4.21 2.19
N VAL A 120 -21.60 3.66 2.83
CA VAL A 120 -21.45 2.94 4.11
C VAL A 120 -20.52 1.74 3.95
N MET A 121 -20.68 0.97 2.87
CA MET A 121 -19.80 -0.17 2.58
C MET A 121 -18.36 0.28 2.25
N HIS A 122 -18.20 1.38 1.52
CA HIS A 122 -16.88 1.99 1.29
C HIS A 122 -16.16 2.32 2.61
N MET A 123 -16.88 2.94 3.54
CA MET A 123 -16.34 3.24 4.88
C MET A 123 -16.05 1.99 5.70
N ALA A 124 -16.88 0.93 5.57
CA ALA A 124 -16.62 -0.36 6.23
C ALA A 124 -15.33 -1.01 5.68
N VAL A 125 -15.13 -0.99 4.36
CA VAL A 125 -13.87 -1.42 3.72
C VAL A 125 -12.70 -0.60 4.25
N THR A 126 -12.83 0.72 4.31
CA THR A 126 -11.79 1.61 4.83
C THR A 126 -11.43 1.28 6.27
N ALA A 127 -12.43 1.07 7.14
CA ALA A 127 -12.18 0.68 8.53
C ALA A 127 -11.44 -0.66 8.64
N LEU A 128 -11.79 -1.65 7.81
CA LEU A 128 -11.13 -2.95 7.78
C LEU A 128 -9.68 -2.83 7.26
N VAL A 129 -9.45 -2.06 6.19
CA VAL A 129 -8.12 -1.79 5.63
C VAL A 129 -7.23 -1.11 6.69
N VAL A 130 -7.74 -0.09 7.38
CA VAL A 130 -6.99 0.60 8.45
C VAL A 130 -6.65 -0.35 9.59
N LEU A 131 -7.60 -1.18 10.04
CA LEU A 131 -7.37 -2.15 11.11
C LEU A 131 -6.29 -3.17 10.72
N LEU A 132 -6.42 -3.76 9.54
CA LEU A 132 -5.44 -4.74 9.02
C LEU A 132 -4.06 -4.10 8.84
N SER A 133 -3.99 -2.86 8.37
CA SER A 133 -2.73 -2.12 8.25
C SER A 133 -2.05 -1.94 9.60
N ILE A 134 -2.78 -1.44 10.62
CA ILE A 134 -2.22 -1.25 11.96
C ILE A 134 -1.70 -2.58 12.53
N VAL A 135 -2.48 -3.64 12.43
CA VAL A 135 -2.10 -4.96 12.95
C VAL A 135 -0.88 -5.51 12.21
N SER A 136 -0.90 -5.51 10.87
CA SER A 136 0.19 -6.04 10.05
C SER A 136 1.50 -5.28 10.27
N LEU A 137 1.46 -3.94 10.24
CA LEU A 137 2.64 -3.10 10.45
C LEU A 137 3.21 -3.29 11.87
N THR A 138 2.36 -3.36 12.90
CA THR A 138 2.79 -3.63 14.29
C THR A 138 3.51 -4.98 14.41
N VAL A 139 2.99 -6.02 13.75
CA VAL A 139 3.63 -7.35 13.75
C VAL A 139 4.98 -7.29 13.02
N ILE A 140 5.08 -6.58 11.90
CA ILE A 140 6.34 -6.42 11.15
C ILE A 140 7.36 -5.60 11.96
N ILE A 141 6.95 -4.54 12.64
CA ILE A 141 7.80 -3.76 13.57
C ILE A 141 8.36 -4.67 14.65
N THR A 142 7.50 -5.49 15.24
CA THR A 142 7.91 -6.46 16.28
C THR A 142 8.92 -7.48 15.74
N ALA A 143 8.75 -7.94 14.50
CA ALA A 143 9.72 -8.81 13.83
C ALA A 143 11.08 -8.11 13.67
N GLY A 144 11.08 -6.85 13.25
CA GLY A 144 12.28 -6.03 13.09
C GLY A 144 13.01 -5.76 14.41
N ALA A 145 12.25 -5.55 15.49
CA ALA A 145 12.81 -5.36 16.83
C ALA A 145 13.48 -6.63 17.37
N LYS A 146 12.93 -7.81 17.06
CA LYS A 146 13.42 -9.11 17.56
C LYS A 146 14.52 -9.74 16.70
N SER A 147 14.71 -9.30 15.46
CA SER A 147 15.65 -9.91 14.51
C SER A 147 16.38 -8.87 13.67
N LYS A 148 17.72 -8.88 13.73
CA LYS A 148 18.56 -8.01 12.91
C LYS A 148 18.29 -8.22 11.40
N ALA A 149 18.03 -9.45 10.97
CA ALA A 149 17.71 -9.78 9.58
C ALA A 149 16.37 -9.18 9.09
N CYS A 150 15.47 -8.81 10.01
CA CYS A 150 14.18 -8.20 9.70
C CYS A 150 14.16 -6.68 10.01
N ARG A 151 15.27 -6.10 10.46
CA ARG A 151 15.31 -4.73 10.98
C ARG A 151 14.87 -3.70 9.94
N SER A 152 15.31 -3.83 8.70
CA SER A 152 14.94 -2.90 7.62
C SER A 152 13.44 -2.92 7.32
N TYR A 153 12.83 -4.11 7.34
CA TYR A 153 11.37 -4.25 7.21
C TYR A 153 10.64 -3.55 8.36
N GLY A 154 11.12 -3.76 9.60
CA GLY A 154 10.56 -3.12 10.81
C GLY A 154 10.65 -1.60 10.78
N VAL A 155 11.76 -1.04 10.30
CA VAL A 155 11.94 0.42 10.16
C VAL A 155 10.99 0.99 9.11
N CYS A 156 10.88 0.37 7.93
CA CYS A 156 9.94 0.81 6.90
C CYS A 156 8.48 0.71 7.40
N ALA A 157 8.14 -0.36 8.12
CA ALA A 157 6.81 -0.52 8.72
C ALA A 157 6.52 0.54 9.79
N ALA A 158 7.53 0.93 10.59
CA ALA A 158 7.38 1.99 11.60
C ALA A 158 7.11 3.34 10.95
N ILE A 159 7.84 3.68 9.88
CA ILE A 159 7.61 4.91 9.12
C ILE A 159 6.19 4.92 8.53
N ALA A 160 5.77 3.81 7.91
CA ALA A 160 4.43 3.70 7.34
C ALA A 160 3.33 3.84 8.40
N LEU A 161 3.48 3.18 9.54
CA LEU A 161 2.53 3.26 10.64
C LEU A 161 2.45 4.68 11.21
N ASP A 162 3.59 5.34 11.41
CA ASP A 162 3.65 6.73 11.88
C ASP A 162 2.91 7.67 10.90
N MET A 163 3.18 7.56 9.61
CA MET A 163 2.48 8.34 8.58
C MET A 163 0.96 8.08 8.62
N MET A 164 0.53 6.83 8.79
CA MET A 164 -0.90 6.49 8.89
C MET A 164 -1.54 7.09 10.13
N LEU A 165 -0.86 7.04 11.28
CA LEU A 165 -1.35 7.61 12.54
C LEU A 165 -1.40 9.13 12.48
N VAL A 166 -0.39 9.79 11.90
CA VAL A 166 -0.40 11.24 11.64
C VAL A 166 -1.57 11.61 10.74
N GLY A 167 -1.83 10.86 9.67
CA GLY A 167 -2.99 11.07 8.80
C GLY A 167 -4.31 10.89 9.53
N ALA A 168 -4.49 9.77 10.23
CA ALA A 168 -5.74 9.46 10.94
C ALA A 168 -6.04 10.44 12.09
N ALA A 169 -5.02 10.83 12.88
CA ALA A 169 -5.16 11.83 13.92
C ALA A 169 -5.40 13.22 13.31
N GLY A 170 -4.65 13.55 12.27
CA GLY A 170 -4.75 14.83 11.57
C GLY A 170 -6.14 15.09 11.03
N MET A 171 -6.81 14.11 10.43
CA MET A 171 -8.19 14.26 9.93
C MET A 171 -9.19 14.72 10.98
N LYS A 172 -8.91 14.50 12.28
CA LYS A 172 -9.76 14.96 13.39
C LYS A 172 -9.28 16.26 14.03
N LEU A 173 -8.01 16.59 13.90
CA LEU A 173 -7.38 17.70 14.63
C LEU A 173 -7.16 18.93 13.76
N VAL A 174 -6.99 18.77 12.45
CA VAL A 174 -6.80 19.91 11.56
C VAL A 174 -8.13 20.55 11.15
N PRO A 175 -8.13 21.85 10.83
CA PRO A 175 -9.28 22.49 10.21
C PRO A 175 -9.68 21.78 8.89
N PRO A 176 -10.99 21.76 8.52
CA PRO A 176 -11.50 21.02 7.35
C PRO A 176 -10.76 21.35 6.03
N GLN A 177 -10.28 22.58 5.87
CA GLN A 177 -9.53 23.00 4.69
C GLN A 177 -8.16 22.27 4.49
N TYR A 178 -7.69 21.51 5.49
CA TYR A 178 -6.44 20.74 5.43
C TYR A 178 -6.69 19.23 5.50
N PHE A 179 -7.94 18.77 5.47
CA PHE A 179 -8.31 17.37 5.55
C PHE A 179 -7.61 16.52 4.48
N GLY A 180 -7.61 16.98 3.22
CA GLY A 180 -7.01 16.28 2.11
C GLY A 180 -5.47 16.14 2.23
N VAL A 181 -4.80 17.12 2.88
CA VAL A 181 -3.36 17.04 3.13
C VAL A 181 -3.04 15.87 4.06
N VAL A 182 -3.71 15.79 5.20
CA VAL A 182 -3.44 14.76 6.20
C VAL A 182 -3.91 13.37 5.76
N GLU A 183 -5.01 13.28 5.04
CA GLU A 183 -5.49 12.02 4.46
C GLU A 183 -4.45 11.38 3.54
N ARG A 184 -3.73 12.19 2.74
CA ARG A 184 -2.66 11.72 1.86
C ARG A 184 -1.50 11.05 2.58
N PHE A 185 -1.20 11.42 3.82
CA PHE A 185 -0.20 10.69 4.62
C PHE A 185 -0.62 9.22 4.81
N SER A 186 -1.90 8.97 5.08
CA SER A 186 -2.40 7.60 5.27
C SER A 186 -2.37 6.78 3.98
N VAL A 187 -2.85 7.33 2.87
CA VAL A 187 -2.93 6.58 1.61
C VAL A 187 -1.54 6.34 0.99
N PHE A 188 -0.63 7.30 1.07
CA PHE A 188 0.75 7.11 0.60
C PHE A 188 1.58 6.21 1.52
N ALA A 189 1.23 6.09 2.80
CA ALA A 189 1.89 5.17 3.71
C ALA A 189 1.70 3.70 3.28
N ALA A 190 0.48 3.29 2.95
CA ALA A 190 0.18 1.92 2.53
C ALA A 190 0.86 1.58 1.19
N THR A 191 0.61 2.40 0.17
CA THR A 191 1.17 2.17 -1.18
C THR A 191 2.71 2.26 -1.20
N GLY A 192 3.28 3.20 -0.44
CA GLY A 192 4.73 3.34 -0.28
C GLY A 192 5.36 2.16 0.45
N PHE A 193 4.67 1.62 1.45
CA PHE A 193 5.17 0.44 2.17
C PHE A 193 5.16 -0.81 1.26
N ASN A 194 4.12 -1.00 0.43
CA ASN A 194 4.10 -2.07 -0.56
C ASN A 194 5.30 -1.96 -1.54
N ALA A 195 5.57 -0.76 -2.05
CA ALA A 195 6.74 -0.51 -2.89
C ALA A 195 8.06 -0.83 -2.16
N ALA A 196 8.19 -0.44 -0.89
CA ALA A 196 9.36 -0.74 -0.07
C ALA A 196 9.57 -2.24 0.13
N LEU A 197 8.49 -3.01 0.38
CA LEU A 197 8.55 -4.48 0.46
C LEU A 197 9.04 -5.09 -0.85
N GLY A 198 8.54 -4.62 -1.99
CA GLY A 198 8.98 -5.06 -3.31
C GLY A 198 10.45 -4.76 -3.60
N ILE A 199 10.93 -3.57 -3.20
CA ILE A 199 12.36 -3.20 -3.31
C ILE A 199 13.23 -4.10 -2.40
N HIS A 200 12.79 -4.40 -1.18
CA HIS A 200 13.50 -5.32 -0.30
C HIS A 200 13.62 -6.70 -0.95
N LEU A 201 12.52 -7.25 -1.46
CA LEU A 201 12.52 -8.53 -2.16
C LEU A 201 13.48 -8.52 -3.36
N PHE A 202 13.48 -7.46 -4.17
CA PHE A 202 14.38 -7.33 -5.32
C PHE A 202 15.86 -7.28 -4.91
N ARG A 203 16.18 -6.66 -3.76
CA ARG A 203 17.56 -6.51 -3.27
C ARG A 203 18.10 -7.78 -2.60
N GLU A 204 17.25 -8.67 -2.12
CA GLU A 204 17.70 -9.91 -1.47
C GLU A 204 18.60 -10.75 -2.40
N GLU A 205 19.63 -11.36 -1.82
CA GLU A 205 20.49 -12.30 -2.54
C GLU A 205 19.80 -13.66 -2.64
N ASN A 206 20.02 -14.37 -3.76
CA ASN A 206 19.47 -15.70 -3.92
C ASN A 206 20.24 -16.67 -3.00
N ALA A 207 19.60 -17.12 -1.92
CA ALA A 207 20.23 -18.03 -0.95
C ALA A 207 20.69 -19.36 -1.54
N GLY A 208 20.19 -19.75 -2.72
CA GLY A 208 20.59 -21.00 -3.40
C GLY A 208 21.89 -20.92 -4.19
N GLU A 209 22.33 -19.73 -4.61
CA GLU A 209 23.59 -19.59 -5.36
C GLU A 209 24.82 -19.63 -4.44
N THR A 210 24.67 -19.16 -3.20
CA THR A 210 25.78 -19.16 -2.22
C THR A 210 26.17 -20.55 -1.75
N GLN A 211 25.27 -21.53 -1.77
CA GLN A 211 25.56 -22.91 -1.43
C GLN A 211 26.33 -23.64 -2.58
N ASN A 212 25.93 -23.45 -3.82
CA ASN A 212 26.61 -24.05 -4.98
C ASN A 212 28.03 -23.49 -5.14
N ASP A 213 28.27 -22.19 -4.90
CA ASP A 213 29.60 -21.59 -4.98
C ASP A 213 30.52 -22.06 -3.84
N GLN A 214 29.98 -22.57 -2.73
CA GLN A 214 30.78 -23.17 -1.64
C GLN A 214 31.08 -24.66 -1.89
N GLU A 215 30.14 -25.38 -2.52
CA GLU A 215 30.35 -26.78 -2.90
C GLU A 215 31.34 -26.94 -4.09
N GLU A 216 31.37 -25.95 -5.01
CA GLU A 216 32.34 -25.97 -6.13
C GLU A 216 33.76 -25.57 -5.73
N LYS A 217 33.95 -24.99 -4.54
CA LYS A 217 35.25 -24.57 -3.98
C LYS A 217 35.80 -25.51 -2.91
N SER A 218 35.11 -26.57 -2.53
CA SER A 218 35.56 -27.61 -1.58
C SER A 218 35.99 -28.88 -2.30
#